data_27e46c0ba7ec8a9dad51a87b690f0464
#
_entry.id   27e46c0ba7ec8a9dad51a87b690f0464
#
_cell.length_a   1.000
_cell.length_b   1.000
_cell.length_c   1.000
_cell.angle_alpha   90.00
_cell.angle_beta   90.00
_cell.angle_gamma   90.00
#
_symmetry.space_group_name_H-M   'P 1'
#
loop_
_entity.id
_entity.type
_entity.pdbx_description
1 polymer ?
#
loop_
_entity_poly.entity_id
_entity_poly.type
_entity_poly.pdbx_seq_one_letter_code
_entity_poly.pdbx_strand_id
1 'polypeptide(L)'
;MVNMEFGKNIEKLIQFSGQKNYSLAKELGYDVSYISKWISGAMLPASKNIKNICEKTAKFVVDNATEIHKCEILAYYKLDINKYSSDESIIQYIQDMLNESYLFSSQKKANKNYIKVGKENTEQCNSLLYIKPRLLKKHLDEEIIDLTKKEIKNDVILLAD
;
A
#
# COMPACT_ATOMS: atom_id res chain seq x y z
N MET A 1 6.66 -2.13 14.50
CA MET A 1 6.24 -1.45 13.24
C MET A 1 5.49 -2.46 12.39
N VAL A 2 4.24 -2.22 12.07
CA VAL A 2 3.46 -3.12 11.20
C VAL A 2 4.09 -3.11 9.81
N ASN A 3 4.32 -4.28 9.23
CA ASN A 3 4.91 -4.35 7.89
C ASN A 3 3.91 -3.84 6.86
N MET A 4 4.27 -2.82 6.10
CA MET A 4 3.41 -2.20 5.09
C MET A 4 3.39 -2.96 3.75
N GLU A 5 4.23 -3.99 3.57
CA GLU A 5 4.30 -4.75 2.32
C GLU A 5 3.23 -5.85 2.26
N PHE A 6 2.43 -5.86 1.21
CA PHE A 6 1.33 -6.81 1.00
C PHE A 6 1.77 -8.28 1.16
N GLY A 7 2.87 -8.67 0.49
CA GLY A 7 3.36 -10.05 0.55
C GLY A 7 3.77 -10.49 1.95
N LYS A 8 4.39 -9.60 2.73
CA LYS A 8 4.78 -9.89 4.11
C LYS A 8 3.59 -10.03 5.05
N ASN A 9 2.54 -9.26 4.82
CA ASN A 9 1.30 -9.43 5.56
C ASN A 9 0.60 -10.75 5.21
N ILE A 10 0.54 -11.13 3.93
CA ILE A 10 0.02 -12.45 3.51
C ILE A 10 0.81 -13.59 4.18
N GLU A 11 2.14 -13.55 4.14
CA GLU A 11 3.01 -14.56 4.77
C GLU A 11 2.70 -14.71 6.27
N LYS A 12 2.61 -13.58 6.98
CA LYS A 12 2.34 -13.56 8.42
C LYS A 12 0.95 -14.07 8.77
N LEU A 13 -0.06 -13.70 7.99
CA LEU A 13 -1.43 -14.16 8.16
C LEU A 13 -1.58 -15.67 7.93
N ILE A 14 -0.88 -16.24 6.94
CA ILE A 14 -0.84 -17.69 6.73
C ILE A 14 -0.23 -18.38 7.96
N GLN A 15 0.83 -17.85 8.55
CA GLN A 15 1.42 -18.39 9.77
C GLN A 15 0.42 -18.41 10.93
N PHE A 16 -0.31 -17.32 11.17
CA PHE A 16 -1.34 -17.25 12.21
C PHE A 16 -2.52 -18.20 11.97
N SER A 17 -2.87 -18.47 10.72
CA SER A 17 -3.92 -19.46 10.42
C SER A 17 -3.49 -20.91 10.70
N GLY A 18 -2.20 -21.16 10.95
CA GLY A 18 -1.65 -22.51 11.07
C GLY A 18 -1.68 -23.31 9.76
N GLN A 19 -1.99 -22.65 8.64
CA GLN A 19 -2.15 -23.28 7.34
C GLN A 19 -0.92 -23.08 6.44
N LYS A 20 -0.90 -23.76 5.29
CA LYS A 20 0.15 -23.63 4.26
C LYS A 20 -0.32 -22.75 3.10
N ASN A 21 0.64 -22.24 2.33
CA ASN A 21 0.36 -21.46 1.11
C ASN A 21 -0.61 -22.15 0.15
N TYR A 22 -0.53 -23.47 0.04
CA TYR A 22 -1.43 -24.29 -0.78
C TYR A 22 -2.89 -24.19 -0.34
N SER A 23 -3.16 -24.19 0.97
CA SER A 23 -4.52 -24.08 1.51
C SER A 23 -5.17 -22.76 1.15
N LEU A 24 -4.43 -21.65 1.31
CA LEU A 24 -4.90 -20.33 0.89
C LEU A 24 -5.07 -20.25 -0.63
N ALA A 25 -4.15 -20.80 -1.41
CA ALA A 25 -4.25 -20.82 -2.86
C ALA A 25 -5.53 -21.52 -3.34
N LYS A 26 -5.84 -22.66 -2.76
CA LYS A 26 -7.07 -23.42 -3.03
C LYS A 26 -8.32 -22.61 -2.69
N GLU A 27 -8.36 -21.93 -1.54
CA GLU A 27 -9.48 -21.09 -1.11
C GLU A 27 -9.71 -19.92 -2.07
N LEU A 28 -8.64 -19.31 -2.54
CA LEU A 28 -8.70 -18.19 -3.46
C LEU A 28 -8.96 -18.61 -4.92
N GLY A 29 -8.82 -19.89 -5.25
CA GLY A 29 -8.92 -20.39 -6.64
C GLY A 29 -7.69 -20.04 -7.50
N TYR A 30 -6.51 -19.96 -6.89
CA TYR A 30 -5.24 -19.68 -7.57
C TYR A 30 -4.28 -20.88 -7.45
N ASP A 31 -3.31 -20.93 -8.37
CA ASP A 31 -2.15 -21.82 -8.20
C ASP A 31 -1.24 -21.31 -7.07
N VAL A 32 -0.63 -22.23 -6.32
CA VAL A 32 0.24 -21.92 -5.18
C VAL A 32 1.43 -21.03 -5.57
N SER A 33 1.87 -21.10 -6.82
CA SER A 33 2.94 -20.24 -7.34
C SER A 33 2.58 -18.75 -7.32
N TYR A 34 1.28 -18.40 -7.45
CA TYR A 34 0.83 -17.01 -7.31
C TYR A 34 1.01 -16.51 -5.88
N ILE A 35 0.60 -17.33 -4.89
CA ILE A 35 0.78 -16.97 -3.47
C ILE A 35 2.26 -16.77 -3.15
N SER A 36 3.12 -17.67 -3.61
CA SER A 36 4.57 -17.55 -3.43
C SER A 36 5.16 -16.30 -4.08
N LYS A 37 4.68 -15.92 -5.27
CA LYS A 37 5.08 -14.68 -5.96
C LYS A 37 4.59 -13.42 -5.24
N TRP A 38 3.40 -13.47 -4.61
CA TRP A 38 2.90 -12.36 -3.80
C TRP A 38 3.71 -12.19 -2.54
N ILE A 39 4.01 -13.29 -1.83
CA ILE A 39 4.82 -13.30 -0.60
C ILE A 39 6.23 -12.75 -0.88
N SER A 40 6.87 -13.20 -1.93
CA SER A 40 8.22 -12.72 -2.32
C SER A 40 8.23 -11.28 -2.86
N GLY A 41 7.06 -10.69 -3.11
CA GLY A 41 6.94 -9.38 -3.74
C GLY A 41 7.29 -9.34 -5.23
N ALA A 42 7.54 -10.50 -5.87
CA ALA A 42 7.82 -10.59 -7.31
C ALA A 42 6.61 -10.12 -8.14
N MET A 43 5.41 -10.43 -7.66
CA MET A 43 4.16 -10.03 -8.31
C MET A 43 3.16 -9.51 -7.27
N LEU A 44 2.22 -8.68 -7.70
CA LEU A 44 1.03 -8.31 -6.92
C LEU A 44 -0.21 -8.88 -7.60
N PRO A 45 -1.31 -9.11 -6.84
CA PRO A 45 -2.59 -9.43 -7.42
C PRO A 45 -3.07 -8.37 -8.41
N ALA A 46 -3.89 -8.77 -9.38
CA ALA A 46 -4.53 -7.81 -10.27
C ALA A 46 -5.50 -6.91 -9.49
N SER A 47 -5.47 -5.60 -9.76
CA SER A 47 -6.27 -4.60 -9.03
C SER A 47 -7.77 -4.90 -9.03
N LYS A 48 -8.29 -5.43 -10.11
CA LYS A 48 -9.70 -5.83 -10.23
C LYS A 48 -10.13 -6.94 -9.25
N ASN A 49 -9.18 -7.76 -8.78
CA ASN A 49 -9.44 -8.90 -7.93
C ASN A 49 -9.08 -8.65 -6.45
N ILE A 50 -8.41 -7.53 -6.15
CA ILE A 50 -7.80 -7.31 -4.82
C ILE A 50 -8.82 -7.34 -3.69
N LYS A 51 -9.99 -6.70 -3.87
CA LYS A 51 -11.05 -6.67 -2.87
C LYS A 51 -11.49 -8.08 -2.48
N ASN A 52 -11.77 -8.93 -3.47
CA ASN A 52 -12.18 -10.31 -3.25
C ASN A 52 -11.05 -11.16 -2.61
N ILE A 53 -9.79 -10.92 -3.00
CA ILE A 53 -8.63 -11.60 -2.42
C ILE A 53 -8.48 -11.21 -0.94
N CYS A 54 -8.57 -9.93 -0.59
CA CYS A 54 -8.45 -9.47 0.79
C CYS A 54 -9.59 -10.03 1.67
N GLU A 55 -10.84 -9.99 1.17
CA GLU A 55 -12.01 -10.52 1.86
C GLU A 55 -11.87 -12.03 2.14
N LYS A 56 -11.60 -12.83 1.11
CA LYS A 56 -11.44 -14.28 1.27
C LYS A 56 -10.24 -14.64 2.14
N THR A 57 -9.12 -13.92 2.00
CA THR A 57 -7.94 -14.15 2.83
C THR A 57 -8.23 -13.87 4.30
N ALA A 58 -8.89 -12.75 4.61
CA ALA A 58 -9.23 -12.40 5.98
C ALA A 58 -10.13 -13.45 6.63
N LYS A 59 -11.19 -13.86 5.92
CA LYS A 59 -12.10 -14.91 6.37
C LYS A 59 -11.35 -16.24 6.54
N PHE A 60 -10.57 -16.67 5.56
CA PHE A 60 -9.78 -17.91 5.64
C PHE A 60 -8.86 -17.91 6.87
N VAL A 61 -8.20 -16.80 7.16
CA VAL A 61 -7.29 -16.70 8.32
C VAL A 61 -8.04 -16.87 9.63
N VAL A 62 -9.15 -16.15 9.82
CA VAL A 62 -9.91 -16.18 11.08
C VAL A 62 -10.64 -17.52 11.26
N ASP A 63 -11.20 -18.09 10.21
CA ASP A 63 -11.91 -19.40 10.25
C ASP A 63 -10.95 -20.56 10.59
N ASN A 64 -9.66 -20.45 10.26
CA ASN A 64 -8.66 -21.49 10.54
C ASN A 64 -7.77 -21.18 11.78
N ALA A 65 -7.80 -19.95 12.30
CA ALA A 65 -7.03 -19.59 13.47
C ALA A 65 -7.65 -20.15 14.76
N THR A 66 -6.81 -20.72 15.62
CA THR A 66 -7.22 -21.04 16.99
C THR A 66 -7.39 -19.77 17.81
N GLU A 67 -8.05 -19.83 18.97
CA GLU A 67 -8.18 -18.67 19.86
C GLU A 67 -6.80 -18.08 20.27
N ILE A 68 -5.79 -18.94 20.44
CA ILE A 68 -4.41 -18.51 20.72
C ILE A 68 -3.88 -17.70 19.54
N HIS A 69 -4.05 -18.18 18.31
CA HIS A 69 -3.60 -17.47 17.11
C HIS A 69 -4.36 -16.15 16.89
N LYS A 70 -5.65 -16.08 17.23
CA LYS A 70 -6.40 -14.81 17.21
C LYS A 70 -5.82 -13.81 18.19
N CYS A 71 -5.48 -14.23 19.41
CA CYS A 71 -4.78 -13.40 20.38
C CYS A 71 -3.41 -12.95 19.87
N GLU A 72 -2.66 -13.81 19.18
CA GLU A 72 -1.39 -13.46 18.54
C GLU A 72 -1.56 -12.42 17.42
N ILE A 73 -2.62 -12.52 16.60
CA ILE A 73 -2.97 -11.51 15.60
C ILE A 73 -3.19 -10.15 16.28
N LEU A 74 -4.02 -10.10 17.33
CA LEU A 74 -4.30 -8.87 18.07
C LEU A 74 -3.00 -8.26 18.65
N ALA A 75 -2.20 -9.09 19.28
CA ALA A 75 -0.92 -8.65 19.88
C ALA A 75 0.08 -8.14 18.81
N TYR A 76 0.22 -8.86 17.71
CA TYR A 76 1.15 -8.51 16.62
C TYR A 76 0.81 -7.16 15.97
N TYR A 77 -0.48 -6.94 15.71
CA TYR A 77 -0.97 -5.69 15.12
C TYR A 77 -1.28 -4.61 16.16
N LYS A 78 -1.04 -4.88 17.47
CA LYS A 78 -1.28 -3.96 18.59
C LYS A 78 -2.72 -3.49 18.66
N LEU A 79 -3.66 -4.39 18.44
CA LEU A 79 -5.09 -4.11 18.48
C LEU A 79 -5.64 -4.20 19.91
N ASP A 80 -6.62 -3.34 20.22
CA ASP A 80 -7.32 -3.41 21.50
C ASP A 80 -8.27 -4.60 21.52
N ILE A 81 -8.06 -5.54 22.43
CA ILE A 81 -8.85 -6.76 22.58
C ILE A 81 -10.34 -6.46 22.83
N ASN A 82 -10.66 -5.34 23.51
CA ASN A 82 -12.03 -4.97 23.79
C ASN A 82 -12.77 -4.52 22.52
N LYS A 83 -12.05 -3.86 21.61
CA LYS A 83 -12.59 -3.38 20.33
C LYS A 83 -12.70 -4.49 19.29
N TYR A 84 -11.78 -5.45 19.31
CA TYR A 84 -11.68 -6.54 18.34
C TYR A 84 -12.01 -7.89 19.01
N SER A 85 -13.14 -7.93 19.73
CA SER A 85 -13.59 -9.12 20.47
C SER A 85 -14.38 -10.13 19.63
N SER A 86 -14.82 -9.75 18.42
CA SER A 86 -15.54 -10.64 17.52
C SER A 86 -14.72 -10.99 16.28
N ASP A 87 -14.98 -12.16 15.70
CA ASP A 87 -14.33 -12.62 14.47
C ASP A 87 -14.59 -11.64 13.32
N GLU A 88 -15.79 -11.06 13.22
CA GLU A 88 -16.14 -10.09 12.20
C GLU A 88 -15.26 -8.83 12.30
N SER A 89 -14.97 -8.35 13.51
CA SER A 89 -14.13 -7.18 13.72
C SER A 89 -12.68 -7.44 13.33
N ILE A 90 -12.17 -8.66 13.59
CA ILE A 90 -10.84 -9.09 13.17
C ILE A 90 -10.77 -9.24 11.65
N ILE A 91 -11.79 -9.86 11.03
CA ILE A 91 -11.89 -10.00 9.57
C ILE A 91 -11.86 -8.62 8.90
N GLN A 92 -12.68 -7.67 9.38
CA GLN A 92 -12.71 -6.32 8.82
C GLN A 92 -11.35 -5.64 8.91
N TYR A 93 -10.69 -5.72 10.06
CA TYR A 93 -9.35 -5.16 10.23
C TYR A 93 -8.34 -5.76 9.25
N ILE A 94 -8.32 -7.08 9.10
CA ILE A 94 -7.40 -7.76 8.18
C ILE A 94 -7.67 -7.34 6.73
N GLN A 95 -8.94 -7.21 6.33
CA GLN A 95 -9.31 -6.73 4.99
C GLN A 95 -8.76 -5.33 4.72
N ASP A 96 -8.99 -4.40 5.63
CA ASP A 96 -8.57 -3.01 5.50
C ASP A 96 -7.05 -2.91 5.45
N MET A 97 -6.36 -3.59 6.35
CA MET A 97 -4.90 -3.66 6.42
C MET A 97 -4.29 -4.25 5.15
N LEU A 98 -4.88 -5.32 4.58
CA LEU A 98 -4.41 -5.91 3.33
C LEU A 98 -4.62 -4.95 2.15
N ASN A 99 -5.76 -4.26 2.07
CA ASN A 99 -6.01 -3.26 1.04
C ASN A 99 -5.00 -2.10 1.10
N GLU A 100 -4.74 -1.55 2.28
CA GLU A 100 -3.75 -0.49 2.48
C GLU A 100 -2.33 -0.95 2.09
N SER A 101 -1.94 -2.15 2.52
CA SER A 101 -0.63 -2.71 2.20
C SER A 101 -0.46 -3.01 0.70
N TYR A 102 -1.54 -3.36 0.01
CA TYR A 102 -1.55 -3.50 -1.44
C TYR A 102 -1.30 -2.16 -2.15
N LEU A 103 -2.01 -1.11 -1.75
CA LEU A 103 -1.83 0.23 -2.29
C LEU A 103 -0.40 0.71 -2.10
N PHE A 104 0.15 0.56 -0.90
CA PHE A 104 1.55 0.88 -0.61
C PHE A 104 2.54 0.10 -1.51
N SER A 105 2.34 -1.22 -1.64
CA SER A 105 3.20 -2.08 -2.46
C SER A 105 3.11 -1.76 -3.95
N SER A 106 1.92 -1.39 -4.45
CA SER A 106 1.72 -1.00 -5.85
C SER A 106 2.40 0.33 -6.18
N GLN A 107 2.31 1.32 -5.30
CA GLN A 107 3.00 2.60 -5.45
C GLN A 107 4.53 2.43 -5.43
N LYS A 108 5.05 1.60 -4.51
CA LYS A 108 6.48 1.29 -4.43
C LYS A 108 7.00 0.64 -5.72
N LYS A 109 6.21 -0.24 -6.35
CA LYS A 109 6.55 -0.86 -7.65
C LYS A 109 6.51 0.16 -8.79
N ALA A 110 5.50 1.00 -8.86
CA ALA A 110 5.40 2.06 -9.85
C ALA A 110 6.65 2.96 -9.79
N ASN A 111 7.01 3.45 -8.60
CA ASN A 111 8.19 4.31 -8.42
C ASN A 111 9.50 3.61 -8.81
N LYS A 112 9.66 2.31 -8.55
CA LYS A 112 10.84 1.55 -9.00
C LYS A 112 10.93 1.44 -10.52
N ASN A 113 9.82 1.29 -11.22
CA ASN A 113 9.78 1.21 -12.68
C ASN A 113 10.14 2.56 -13.30
N TYR A 114 9.67 3.68 -12.74
CA TYR A 114 10.08 5.02 -13.20
C TYR A 114 11.58 5.24 -13.07
N ILE A 115 12.22 4.77 -12.00
CA ILE A 115 13.67 4.90 -11.80
C ILE A 115 14.47 4.02 -12.79
N LYS A 116 13.96 2.84 -13.17
CA LYS A 116 14.63 1.96 -14.16
C LYS A 116 14.56 2.55 -15.57
N VAL A 117 13.40 3.01 -15.99
CA VAL A 117 13.21 3.64 -17.32
C VAL A 117 14.09 4.90 -17.46
N GLY A 118 14.29 5.65 -16.37
CA GLY A 118 15.15 6.83 -16.38
C GLY A 118 16.66 6.54 -16.48
N LYS A 119 17.10 5.30 -16.27
CA LYS A 119 18.52 4.91 -16.42
C LYS A 119 18.88 4.42 -17.82
N GLU A 120 17.90 3.95 -18.59
CA GLU A 120 18.13 3.42 -19.94
C GLU A 120 17.99 4.46 -21.07
N ASN A 121 17.42 5.65 -20.78
CA ASN A 121 17.12 6.68 -21.78
C ASN A 121 17.86 8.00 -21.57
N THR A 122 19.13 7.98 -21.12
CA THR A 122 19.90 9.22 -20.89
C THR A 122 20.47 9.87 -22.14
N GLU A 123 20.24 9.37 -23.34
CA GLU A 123 20.82 9.95 -24.57
C GLU A 123 19.86 10.60 -25.56
N GLN A 124 18.55 10.46 -25.45
CA GLN A 124 17.63 11.13 -26.41
C GLN A 124 16.23 11.37 -25.87
N CYS A 125 16.03 12.32 -24.99
CA CYS A 125 14.74 13.00 -24.87
C CYS A 125 14.87 14.35 -24.14
N ASN A 126 15.11 15.40 -24.90
CA ASN A 126 14.75 16.78 -24.56
C ASN A 126 13.23 16.96 -24.58
N SER A 127 12.49 16.29 -23.70
CA SER A 127 11.08 16.57 -23.47
C SER A 127 10.76 16.53 -21.99
N LEU A 128 10.40 17.62 -21.53
CA LEU A 128 9.69 18.25 -20.42
C LEU A 128 8.87 17.35 -19.46
N LEU A 129 9.19 16.07 -19.20
CA LEU A 129 8.39 15.19 -18.33
C LEU A 129 9.19 14.48 -17.24
N TYR A 130 10.36 14.99 -16.84
CA TYR A 130 11.13 14.45 -15.74
C TYR A 130 11.37 15.50 -14.65
N ILE A 131 10.30 15.91 -13.99
CA ILE A 131 10.43 16.69 -12.76
C ILE A 131 10.52 15.69 -11.61
N LYS A 132 11.74 15.49 -11.06
CA LYS A 132 11.91 14.78 -9.79
C LYS A 132 10.99 15.43 -8.75
N PRO A 133 10.36 14.69 -7.84
CA PRO A 133 9.44 15.25 -6.83
C PRO A 133 10.03 16.44 -6.05
N ARG A 134 11.35 16.46 -5.83
CA ARG A 134 12.07 17.60 -5.21
C ARG A 134 12.10 18.86 -6.08
N LEU A 135 12.16 18.71 -7.41
CA LEU A 135 12.15 19.85 -8.33
C LEU A 135 10.74 20.39 -8.53
N LEU A 136 9.71 19.51 -8.51
CA LEU A 136 8.31 19.92 -8.55
C LEU A 136 7.96 20.76 -7.32
N LYS A 137 8.38 20.34 -6.13
CA LYS A 137 8.16 21.12 -4.90
C LYS A 137 8.86 22.47 -4.96
N LYS A 138 10.10 22.51 -5.41
CA LYS A 138 10.85 23.78 -5.57
C LYS A 138 10.20 24.73 -6.58
N HIS A 139 9.68 24.19 -7.68
CA HIS A 139 8.99 24.99 -8.70
C HIS A 139 7.64 25.53 -8.20
N LEU A 140 6.87 24.70 -7.47
CA LEU A 140 5.63 25.14 -6.84
C LEU A 140 5.88 26.19 -5.75
N ASP A 141 6.92 26.03 -4.94
CA ASP A 141 7.29 26.99 -3.91
C ASP A 141 7.74 28.34 -4.56
N GLU A 142 8.44 28.32 -5.69
CA GLU A 142 8.82 29.51 -6.46
C GLU A 142 7.61 30.20 -7.11
N GLU A 143 6.66 29.46 -7.68
CA GLU A 143 5.43 30.03 -8.23
C GLU A 143 4.51 30.63 -7.15
N ILE A 144 4.39 30.00 -5.99
CA ILE A 144 3.62 30.53 -4.85
C ILE A 144 4.25 31.84 -4.36
N ILE A 145 5.58 31.92 -4.26
CA ILE A 145 6.28 33.15 -3.86
C ILE A 145 6.06 34.25 -4.88
N ASP A 146 6.04 33.94 -6.18
CA ASP A 146 5.82 34.94 -7.24
C ASP A 146 4.37 35.45 -7.27
N LEU A 147 3.40 34.57 -7.02
CA LEU A 147 1.97 34.96 -6.90
C LEU A 147 1.74 35.86 -5.68
N THR A 148 2.31 35.50 -4.53
CA THR A 148 2.22 36.36 -3.32
C THR A 148 2.90 37.71 -3.49
N LYS A 149 4.00 37.78 -4.19
CA LYS A 149 4.64 39.07 -4.51
C LYS A 149 3.80 39.92 -5.47
N LYS A 150 3.06 39.34 -6.40
CA LYS A 150 2.14 40.04 -7.30
C LYS A 150 0.92 40.58 -6.56
N GLU A 151 0.36 39.83 -5.63
CA GLU A 151 -0.76 40.27 -4.79
C GLU A 151 -0.34 41.45 -3.89
N ILE A 152 0.82 41.37 -3.23
CA ILE A 152 1.34 42.45 -2.38
C ILE A 152 1.60 43.73 -3.20
N LYS A 153 2.05 43.62 -4.46
CA LYS A 153 2.22 44.79 -5.33
C LYS A 153 0.90 45.44 -5.73
N ASN A 154 -0.15 44.63 -5.92
CA ASN A 154 -1.48 45.15 -6.26
C ASN A 154 -2.14 45.85 -5.07
N ASP A 155 -1.96 45.32 -3.86
CA ASP A 155 -2.50 45.92 -2.62
C ASP A 155 -1.79 47.26 -2.27
N VAL A 156 -0.51 47.38 -2.57
CA VAL A 156 0.25 48.64 -2.34
C VAL A 156 -0.15 49.72 -3.34
N ILE A 157 -0.61 49.37 -4.54
CA ILE A 157 -1.09 50.35 -5.53
C ILE A 157 -2.50 50.88 -5.20
N LEU A 158 -3.33 50.12 -4.48
CA LEU A 158 -4.67 50.54 -4.07
C LEU A 158 -4.69 51.43 -2.82
N LEU A 159 -3.56 51.59 -2.14
CA LEU A 159 -3.43 52.47 -0.96
C LEU A 159 -2.73 53.81 -1.24
N ALA A 160 -2.46 54.17 -2.51
CA ALA A 160 -1.72 55.33 -2.92
C ALA A 160 -2.55 56.37 -3.74
N ASP A 161 -3.90 56.24 -3.76
CA ASP A 161 -4.82 57.29 -4.34
C ASP A 161 -5.62 57.99 -3.24
#